data_48d73410ab612d8ef24a61342c8a0d9c
#
_entry.id   48d73410ab612d8ef24a61342c8a0d9c
#
_cell.length_a   1.000
_cell.length_b   1.000
_cell.length_c   1.000
_cell.angle_alpha   90.00
_cell.angle_beta   90.00
_cell.angle_gamma   90.00
#
_symmetry.space_group_name_H-M   'P 1'
#
loop_
_entity.id
_entity.type
_entity.pdbx_description
1 polymer ?
#
loop_
_entity_poly.entity_id
_entity_poly.type
_entity_poly.pdbx_seq_one_letter_code
_entity_poly.pdbx_strand_id
1 'polypeptide(L)'
;MSTQWYPHENAAASAAALADAVAETLQDALDKKGQAVLAVSGGRSPIAFFDALSQKDLDWQHIGITLVDERIVPTDHADSNTGLVREYLLKNKAAAAHWIPMVADGADEAALADSEKAVAFALQHYRQPDALVLGMGGDGHTASLFPQAPQLDKGLDPAYAEPLLHTSPVTAPHERISMTLEAVAATPAVFLAIQGAEKKAVYEAAAAQASKTYPLSFVLNHKKVTCHVYYAN
;
A
#
# COMPACT_ATOMS: atom_id res chain seq x y z
N MET A 1 11.13 16.94 7.40
CA MET A 1 11.04 16.02 6.27
C MET A 1 12.07 14.93 6.47
N SER A 2 11.66 13.68 6.48
CA SER A 2 12.59 12.55 6.56
C SER A 2 12.27 11.58 5.43
N THR A 3 12.85 11.84 4.25
CA THR A 3 12.87 10.89 3.16
C THR A 3 14.29 10.37 3.00
N GLN A 4 14.42 9.05 2.91
CA GLN A 4 15.69 8.38 2.63
C GLN A 4 15.63 7.79 1.23
N TRP A 5 16.60 8.13 0.39
CA TRP A 5 16.61 7.77 -1.03
C TRP A 5 17.60 6.64 -1.30
N TYR A 6 17.11 5.55 -1.86
CA TYR A 6 17.87 4.35 -2.21
C TYR A 6 17.81 4.10 -3.71
N PRO A 7 18.78 4.61 -4.48
CA PRO A 7 18.86 4.38 -5.93
C PRO A 7 19.48 3.01 -6.23
N HIS A 8 18.94 2.34 -7.24
CA HIS A 8 19.40 1.05 -7.72
C HIS A 8 19.60 1.07 -9.23
N GLU A 9 20.49 0.21 -9.73
CA GLU A 9 20.84 0.13 -11.16
C GLU A 9 19.66 -0.28 -12.04
N ASN A 10 18.75 -1.11 -11.51
CA ASN A 10 17.62 -1.63 -12.25
C ASN A 10 16.47 -2.04 -11.31
N ALA A 11 15.31 -2.33 -11.90
CA ALA A 11 14.10 -2.70 -11.16
C ALA A 11 14.28 -3.98 -10.32
N ALA A 12 15.04 -4.97 -10.80
CA ALA A 12 15.24 -6.22 -10.06
C ALA A 12 16.09 -5.99 -8.79
N ALA A 13 17.16 -5.19 -8.90
CA ALA A 13 17.98 -4.83 -7.75
C ALA A 13 17.19 -4.00 -6.72
N SER A 14 16.37 -3.06 -7.19
CA SER A 14 15.49 -2.27 -6.33
C SER A 14 14.47 -3.15 -5.60
N ALA A 15 13.82 -4.05 -6.31
CA ALA A 15 12.84 -4.99 -5.74
C ALA A 15 13.46 -5.91 -4.68
N ALA A 16 14.65 -6.44 -4.95
CA ALA A 16 15.38 -7.29 -4.00
C ALA A 16 15.77 -6.53 -2.73
N ALA A 17 16.34 -5.32 -2.88
CA ALA A 17 16.73 -4.48 -1.75
C ALA A 17 15.50 -4.03 -0.92
N LEU A 18 14.39 -3.70 -1.57
CA LEU A 18 13.14 -3.40 -0.88
C LEU A 18 12.62 -4.62 -0.10
N ALA A 19 12.70 -5.84 -0.69
CA ALA A 19 12.29 -7.05 -0.02
C ALA A 19 13.18 -7.37 1.21
N ASP A 20 14.48 -7.09 1.15
CA ASP A 20 15.38 -7.21 2.30
C ASP A 20 14.99 -6.26 3.43
N ALA A 21 14.78 -4.98 3.13
CA ALA A 21 14.43 -3.98 4.11
C ALA A 21 13.04 -4.22 4.75
N VAL A 22 12.07 -4.64 3.96
CA VAL A 22 10.73 -5.02 4.48
C VAL A 22 10.84 -6.26 5.36
N ALA A 23 11.61 -7.27 4.95
CA ALA A 23 11.81 -8.49 5.74
C ALA A 23 12.48 -8.18 7.09
N GLU A 24 13.50 -7.31 7.11
CA GLU A 24 14.15 -6.86 8.35
C GLU A 24 13.14 -6.13 9.28
N THR A 25 12.33 -5.24 8.72
CA THR A 25 11.28 -4.54 9.49
C THR A 25 10.25 -5.50 10.09
N LEU A 26 9.82 -6.50 9.32
CA LEU A 26 8.88 -7.52 9.81
C LEU A 26 9.51 -8.40 10.88
N GLN A 27 10.79 -8.78 10.72
CA GLN A 27 11.52 -9.53 11.75
C GLN A 27 11.62 -8.73 13.05
N ASP A 28 11.95 -7.45 12.97
CA ASP A 28 11.98 -6.54 14.13
C ASP A 28 10.63 -6.47 14.86
N ALA A 29 9.53 -6.46 14.11
CA ALA A 29 8.19 -6.47 14.70
C ALA A 29 7.87 -7.81 15.35
N LEU A 30 8.23 -8.94 14.71
CA LEU A 30 8.11 -10.28 15.28
C LEU A 30 8.89 -10.40 16.58
N ASP A 31 10.14 -9.95 16.62
CA ASP A 31 11.00 -10.02 17.80
C ASP A 31 10.44 -9.17 18.97
N LYS A 32 9.83 -8.03 18.67
CA LYS A 32 9.28 -7.11 19.69
C LYS A 32 7.89 -7.48 20.19
N LYS A 33 7.04 -8.04 19.31
CA LYS A 33 5.59 -8.20 19.57
C LYS A 33 5.07 -9.62 19.37
N GLY A 34 5.89 -10.52 18.81
CA GLY A 34 5.49 -11.87 18.44
C GLY A 34 4.58 -11.96 17.21
N GLN A 35 4.28 -10.84 16.57
CA GLN A 35 3.45 -10.75 15.36
C GLN A 35 3.81 -9.51 14.55
N ALA A 36 3.52 -9.52 13.26
CA ALA A 36 3.70 -8.37 12.38
C ALA A 36 2.56 -8.24 11.36
N VAL A 37 2.35 -7.03 10.86
CA VAL A 37 1.39 -6.76 9.79
C VAL A 37 2.08 -5.95 8.69
N LEU A 38 1.95 -6.43 7.46
CA LEU A 38 2.42 -5.78 6.24
C LEU A 38 1.23 -5.33 5.39
N ALA A 39 1.21 -4.06 4.97
CA ALA A 39 0.29 -3.58 3.94
C ALA A 39 1.05 -3.32 2.64
N VAL A 40 0.50 -3.75 1.51
CA VAL A 40 1.14 -3.60 0.20
C VAL A 40 0.22 -2.94 -0.82
N SER A 41 0.81 -2.18 -1.74
CA SER A 41 0.11 -1.68 -2.93
C SER A 41 -0.02 -2.78 -3.99
N GLY A 42 -1.06 -2.70 -4.79
CA GLY A 42 -1.25 -3.54 -5.96
C GLY A 42 -0.61 -3.01 -7.24
N GLY A 43 -1.09 -3.49 -8.38
CA GLY A 43 -0.58 -3.15 -9.70
C GLY A 43 0.58 -4.05 -10.15
N ARG A 44 1.12 -3.79 -11.35
CA ARG A 44 2.16 -4.66 -11.94
C ARG A 44 3.57 -4.40 -11.38
N SER A 45 3.83 -3.18 -10.92
CA SER A 45 5.17 -2.78 -10.45
C SER A 45 5.69 -3.60 -9.26
N PRO A 46 4.87 -4.02 -8.27
CA PRO A 46 5.36 -4.75 -7.11
C PRO A 46 5.60 -6.25 -7.33
N ILE A 47 5.31 -6.83 -8.50
CA ILE A 47 5.41 -8.29 -8.72
C ILE A 47 6.82 -8.83 -8.40
N ALA A 48 7.88 -8.17 -8.87
CA ALA A 48 9.24 -8.59 -8.58
C ALA A 48 9.60 -8.49 -7.08
N PHE A 49 9.09 -7.48 -6.40
CA PHE A 49 9.21 -7.32 -4.95
C PHE A 49 8.44 -8.44 -4.21
N PHE A 50 7.22 -8.75 -4.63
CA PHE A 50 6.43 -9.84 -4.05
C PHE A 50 7.13 -11.18 -4.18
N ASP A 51 7.67 -11.48 -5.36
CA ASP A 51 8.41 -12.72 -5.59
C ASP A 51 9.64 -12.82 -4.67
N ALA A 52 10.44 -11.75 -4.60
CA ALA A 52 11.62 -11.70 -3.74
C ALA A 52 11.25 -11.81 -2.25
N LEU A 53 10.21 -11.10 -1.79
CA LEU A 53 9.76 -11.13 -0.41
C LEU A 53 9.21 -12.50 -0.02
N SER A 54 8.45 -13.16 -0.91
CA SER A 54 7.87 -14.49 -0.65
C SER A 54 8.89 -15.58 -0.33
N GLN A 55 10.15 -15.38 -0.72
CA GLN A 55 11.29 -16.30 -0.47
C GLN A 55 11.97 -16.08 0.88
N LYS A 56 11.71 -14.95 1.56
CA LYS A 56 12.42 -14.59 2.78
C LYS A 56 12.11 -15.56 3.92
N ASP A 57 13.13 -15.80 4.75
CA ASP A 57 13.05 -16.70 5.88
C ASP A 57 12.53 -15.95 7.11
N LEU A 58 11.20 -15.87 7.22
CA LEU A 58 10.46 -15.21 8.29
C LEU A 58 9.48 -16.20 8.91
N ASP A 59 9.05 -15.94 10.14
CA ASP A 59 7.95 -16.68 10.76
C ASP A 59 6.59 -16.18 10.21
N TRP A 60 6.31 -16.58 8.97
CA TRP A 60 5.13 -16.15 8.22
C TRP A 60 3.81 -16.51 8.89
N GLN A 61 3.76 -17.52 9.76
CA GLN A 61 2.56 -17.87 10.51
C GLN A 61 2.11 -16.78 11.48
N HIS A 62 3.03 -15.88 11.85
CA HIS A 62 2.74 -14.75 12.74
C HIS A 62 2.73 -13.40 11.99
N ILE A 63 2.66 -13.43 10.64
CA ILE A 63 2.58 -12.24 9.80
C ILE A 63 1.21 -12.16 9.13
N GLY A 64 0.51 -11.03 9.34
CA GLY A 64 -0.66 -10.63 8.57
C GLY A 64 -0.27 -9.84 7.34
N ILE A 65 -0.88 -10.13 6.19
CA ILE A 65 -0.71 -9.37 4.96
C ILE A 65 -2.04 -8.76 4.55
N THR A 66 -2.03 -7.47 4.25
CA THR A 66 -3.18 -6.70 3.77
C THR A 66 -2.78 -5.75 2.64
N LEU A 67 -3.70 -4.93 2.20
CA LEU A 67 -3.51 -3.94 1.15
C LEU A 67 -3.51 -2.52 1.70
N VAL A 68 -2.86 -1.59 1.01
CA VAL A 68 -3.01 -0.15 1.27
C VAL A 68 -4.27 0.41 0.63
N ASP A 69 -4.73 -0.22 -0.46
CA ASP A 69 -5.98 0.06 -1.14
C ASP A 69 -6.47 -1.14 -1.94
N GLU A 70 -7.77 -1.22 -2.17
CA GLU A 70 -8.37 -2.27 -2.99
C GLU A 70 -9.47 -1.70 -3.87
N ARG A 71 -9.65 -2.32 -5.04
CA ARG A 71 -10.78 -2.08 -5.93
C ARG A 71 -11.99 -2.80 -5.37
N ILE A 72 -13.13 -2.13 -5.30
CA ILE A 72 -14.40 -2.75 -4.87
C ILE A 72 -14.96 -3.58 -6.02
N VAL A 73 -14.33 -4.74 -6.23
CA VAL A 73 -14.68 -5.75 -7.25
C VAL A 73 -14.56 -7.13 -6.62
N PRO A 74 -15.17 -8.18 -7.18
CA PRO A 74 -14.95 -9.56 -6.74
C PRO A 74 -13.46 -9.91 -6.66
N THR A 75 -13.06 -10.71 -5.67
CA THR A 75 -11.63 -11.02 -5.43
C THR A 75 -10.97 -11.86 -6.54
N ASP A 76 -11.77 -12.44 -7.43
CA ASP A 76 -11.33 -13.14 -8.66
C ASP A 76 -11.37 -12.26 -9.92
N HIS A 77 -11.81 -10.99 -9.79
CA HIS A 77 -11.76 -10.04 -10.90
C HIS A 77 -10.31 -9.70 -11.27
N ALA A 78 -10.05 -9.51 -12.57
CA ALA A 78 -8.70 -9.25 -13.10
C ALA A 78 -8.03 -7.99 -12.49
N ASP A 79 -8.83 -7.03 -12.05
CA ASP A 79 -8.34 -5.79 -11.43
C ASP A 79 -8.27 -5.87 -9.89
N SER A 80 -8.56 -7.02 -9.27
CA SER A 80 -8.45 -7.18 -7.82
C SER A 80 -6.99 -7.21 -7.37
N ASN A 81 -6.63 -6.38 -6.40
CA ASN A 81 -5.33 -6.44 -5.74
C ASN A 81 -5.20 -7.69 -4.85
N THR A 82 -6.32 -8.18 -4.30
CA THR A 82 -6.37 -9.47 -3.55
C THR A 82 -5.91 -10.62 -4.43
N GLY A 83 -6.44 -10.72 -5.66
CA GLY A 83 -6.03 -11.74 -6.64
C GLY A 83 -4.52 -11.67 -6.93
N LEU A 84 -4.01 -10.45 -7.16
CA LEU A 84 -2.59 -10.22 -7.41
C LEU A 84 -1.70 -10.67 -6.24
N VAL A 85 -2.05 -10.30 -5.01
CA VAL A 85 -1.26 -10.67 -3.81
C VAL A 85 -1.28 -12.19 -3.60
N ARG A 86 -2.42 -12.84 -3.82
CA ARG A 86 -2.53 -14.30 -3.73
C ARG A 86 -1.64 -15.00 -4.75
N GLU A 87 -1.58 -14.50 -5.96
CA GLU A 87 -0.79 -15.09 -7.04
C GLU A 87 0.72 -14.89 -6.85
N TYR A 88 1.13 -13.70 -6.41
CA TYR A 88 2.55 -13.31 -6.44
C TYR A 88 3.24 -13.21 -5.08
N LEU A 89 2.51 -13.00 -3.98
CA LEU A 89 3.10 -12.88 -2.64
C LEU A 89 2.75 -14.04 -1.73
N LEU A 90 1.49 -14.49 -1.67
CA LEU A 90 1.07 -15.58 -0.78
C LEU A 90 1.45 -16.94 -1.34
N LYS A 91 2.73 -17.11 -1.66
CA LYS A 91 3.34 -18.32 -2.20
C LYS A 91 4.68 -18.58 -1.51
N ASN A 92 5.36 -19.66 -1.88
CA ASN A 92 6.63 -20.05 -1.32
C ASN A 92 6.57 -20.08 0.22
N LYS A 93 7.52 -19.44 0.92
CA LYS A 93 7.53 -19.35 2.38
C LYS A 93 6.39 -18.47 2.92
N ALA A 94 6.04 -17.42 2.20
CA ALA A 94 4.95 -16.50 2.56
C ALA A 94 3.54 -17.12 2.40
N ALA A 95 3.40 -18.32 1.85
CA ALA A 95 2.12 -19.04 1.81
C ALA A 95 1.54 -19.32 3.21
N ALA A 96 2.35 -19.29 4.26
CA ALA A 96 1.92 -19.48 5.65
C ALA A 96 1.38 -18.18 6.30
N ALA A 97 1.46 -17.02 5.63
CA ALA A 97 0.99 -15.75 6.17
C ALA A 97 -0.54 -15.69 6.25
N HIS A 98 -1.05 -14.90 7.20
CA HIS A 98 -2.48 -14.65 7.35
C HIS A 98 -2.94 -13.53 6.42
N TRP A 99 -3.89 -13.85 5.54
CA TRP A 99 -4.54 -12.83 4.71
C TRP A 99 -5.55 -12.01 5.52
N ILE A 100 -5.42 -10.68 5.48
CA ILE A 100 -6.35 -9.72 6.09
C ILE A 100 -7.11 -9.03 4.95
N PRO A 101 -8.38 -9.40 4.70
CA PRO A 101 -9.12 -8.95 3.53
C PRO A 101 -9.64 -7.52 3.64
N MET A 102 -9.64 -6.78 2.53
CA MET A 102 -10.40 -5.54 2.37
C MET A 102 -11.75 -5.77 1.69
N VAL A 103 -11.87 -6.80 0.87
CA VAL A 103 -13.10 -7.21 0.20
C VAL A 103 -13.40 -8.66 0.58
N ALA A 104 -14.67 -8.97 0.84
CA ALA A 104 -15.10 -10.31 1.23
C ALA A 104 -14.92 -11.31 0.09
N ASP A 105 -14.35 -12.48 0.40
CA ASP A 105 -14.26 -13.57 -0.56
C ASP A 105 -15.64 -14.07 -0.98
N GLY A 106 -15.78 -14.32 -2.29
CA GLY A 106 -17.03 -14.81 -2.86
C GLY A 106 -18.14 -13.76 -2.96
N ALA A 107 -17.87 -12.49 -2.59
CA ALA A 107 -18.80 -11.42 -2.86
C ALA A 107 -18.88 -11.16 -4.38
N ASP A 108 -20.10 -11.12 -4.90
CA ASP A 108 -20.38 -10.75 -6.28
C ASP A 108 -20.57 -9.22 -6.45
N GLU A 109 -20.71 -8.74 -7.68
CA GLU A 109 -20.91 -7.33 -7.97
C GLU A 109 -22.13 -6.73 -7.25
N ALA A 110 -23.20 -7.52 -7.09
CA ALA A 110 -24.40 -7.05 -6.42
C ALA A 110 -24.17 -6.84 -4.91
N ALA A 111 -23.42 -7.73 -4.26
CA ALA A 111 -23.03 -7.60 -2.87
C ALA A 111 -22.07 -6.42 -2.63
N LEU A 112 -21.28 -6.07 -3.64
CA LEU A 112 -20.29 -4.98 -3.61
C LEU A 112 -20.84 -3.64 -4.10
N ALA A 113 -22.09 -3.56 -4.55
CA ALA A 113 -22.69 -2.33 -5.07
C ALA A 113 -22.79 -1.19 -4.04
N ASP A 114 -22.78 -1.54 -2.74
CA ASP A 114 -22.79 -0.58 -1.64
C ASP A 114 -21.35 -0.41 -1.10
N SER A 115 -20.67 0.64 -1.56
CA SER A 115 -19.28 0.92 -1.18
C SER A 115 -19.09 1.16 0.32
N GLU A 116 -20.08 1.71 1.02
CA GLU A 116 -19.99 1.93 2.47
C GLU A 116 -20.03 0.61 3.23
N LYS A 117 -20.81 -0.37 2.77
CA LYS A 117 -20.77 -1.73 3.35
C LYS A 117 -19.44 -2.42 3.08
N ALA A 118 -18.86 -2.24 1.89
CA ALA A 118 -17.55 -2.78 1.59
C ALA A 118 -16.46 -2.19 2.52
N VAL A 119 -16.49 -0.87 2.76
CA VAL A 119 -15.60 -0.21 3.74
C VAL A 119 -15.85 -0.71 5.16
N ALA A 120 -17.12 -0.86 5.57
CA ALA A 120 -17.45 -1.38 6.90
C ALA A 120 -16.90 -2.81 7.12
N PHE A 121 -16.97 -3.66 6.09
CA PHE A 121 -16.34 -4.99 6.13
C PHE A 121 -14.82 -4.87 6.32
N ALA A 122 -14.13 -4.03 5.52
CA ALA A 122 -12.70 -3.83 5.62
C ALA A 122 -12.27 -3.31 7.00
N LEU A 123 -13.02 -2.37 7.57
CA LEU A 123 -12.79 -1.82 8.91
C LEU A 123 -12.87 -2.88 10.01
N GLN A 124 -13.77 -3.85 9.91
CA GLN A 124 -13.88 -4.96 10.88
C GLN A 124 -12.61 -5.83 10.91
N HIS A 125 -11.93 -5.96 9.77
CA HIS A 125 -10.73 -6.77 9.61
C HIS A 125 -9.44 -5.94 9.77
N TYR A 126 -9.53 -4.62 9.73
CA TYR A 126 -8.36 -3.75 9.76
C TYR A 126 -7.43 -4.05 10.93
N ARG A 127 -6.14 -4.08 10.63
CA ARG A 127 -5.05 -4.10 11.60
C ARG A 127 -4.03 -3.06 11.17
N GLN A 128 -3.58 -2.24 12.12
CA GLN A 128 -2.56 -1.24 11.85
C GLN A 128 -1.27 -1.92 11.39
N PRO A 129 -0.75 -1.60 10.21
CA PRO A 129 0.50 -2.18 9.72
C PRO A 129 1.72 -1.77 10.55
N ASP A 130 2.71 -2.65 10.61
CA ASP A 130 4.07 -2.38 11.09
C ASP A 130 4.97 -1.83 9.98
N ALA A 131 4.72 -2.32 8.77
CA ALA A 131 5.34 -1.86 7.55
C ALA A 131 4.30 -1.69 6.45
N LEU A 132 4.47 -0.70 5.59
CA LEU A 132 3.68 -0.59 4.39
C LEU A 132 4.54 -0.20 3.18
N VAL A 133 4.16 -0.72 2.01
CA VAL A 133 4.82 -0.43 0.74
C VAL A 133 3.84 0.28 -0.17
N LEU A 134 4.10 1.56 -0.41
CA LEU A 134 3.34 2.41 -1.33
C LEU A 134 3.89 2.32 -2.75
N GLY A 135 2.98 2.43 -3.72
CA GLY A 135 3.28 2.86 -5.07
C GLY A 135 2.92 4.33 -5.28
N MET A 136 3.28 4.86 -6.44
CA MET A 136 2.88 6.18 -6.89
C MET A 136 2.39 6.11 -8.33
N GLY A 137 1.24 6.70 -8.60
CA GLY A 137 0.76 6.93 -9.96
C GLY A 137 1.52 8.05 -10.70
N GLY A 138 1.37 8.11 -12.01
CA GLY A 138 1.93 9.20 -12.83
C GLY A 138 1.32 10.57 -12.51
N ASP A 139 0.14 10.60 -11.91
CA ASP A 139 -0.57 11.77 -11.38
C ASP A 139 -0.25 12.07 -9.92
N GLY A 140 0.67 11.34 -9.31
CA GLY A 140 1.09 11.50 -7.92
C GLY A 140 0.12 10.97 -6.88
N HIS A 141 -0.90 10.17 -7.26
CA HIS A 141 -1.71 9.46 -6.28
C HIS A 141 -0.89 8.38 -5.56
N THR A 142 -1.27 8.05 -4.35
CA THR A 142 -0.76 6.91 -3.58
C THR A 142 -1.92 6.23 -2.86
N ALA A 143 -1.81 4.91 -2.60
CA ALA A 143 -2.97 4.11 -2.27
C ALA A 143 -4.11 4.42 -3.28
N SER A 144 -5.32 4.71 -2.82
CA SER A 144 -6.37 5.28 -3.68
C SER A 144 -6.75 6.72 -3.29
N LEU A 145 -5.79 7.49 -2.80
CA LEU A 145 -5.90 8.94 -2.62
C LEU A 145 -5.57 9.64 -3.95
N PHE A 146 -6.56 9.81 -4.80
CA PHE A 146 -6.39 10.38 -6.14
C PHE A 146 -6.57 11.90 -6.15
N PRO A 147 -5.83 12.64 -7.00
CA PRO A 147 -6.14 14.04 -7.28
C PRO A 147 -7.59 14.16 -7.76
N GLN A 148 -8.28 15.22 -7.34
CA GLN A 148 -9.66 15.51 -7.72
C GLN A 148 -10.73 14.48 -7.29
N ALA A 149 -10.38 13.38 -6.62
CA ALA A 149 -11.39 12.48 -6.06
C ALA A 149 -12.24 13.25 -5.02
N PRO A 150 -13.58 13.11 -5.03
CA PRO A 150 -14.46 13.83 -4.11
C PRO A 150 -14.12 13.60 -2.63
N GLN A 151 -13.56 12.44 -2.31
CA GLN A 151 -13.21 12.04 -0.95
C GLN A 151 -11.77 12.38 -0.56
N LEU A 152 -10.97 13.00 -1.44
CA LEU A 152 -9.56 13.28 -1.17
C LEU A 152 -9.37 14.10 0.11
N ASP A 153 -10.18 15.15 0.29
CA ASP A 153 -10.09 16.02 1.47
C ASP A 153 -10.35 15.23 2.76
N LYS A 154 -11.33 14.34 2.76
CA LYS A 154 -11.63 13.45 3.87
C LYS A 154 -10.48 12.48 4.15
N GLY A 155 -9.87 11.90 3.10
CA GLY A 155 -8.74 10.97 3.22
C GLY A 155 -7.45 11.63 3.73
N LEU A 156 -7.33 12.97 3.57
CA LEU A 156 -6.19 13.76 4.04
C LEU A 156 -6.46 14.46 5.38
N ASP A 157 -7.70 14.43 5.88
CA ASP A 157 -8.11 15.14 7.10
C ASP A 157 -7.58 14.43 8.36
N PRO A 158 -6.72 15.07 9.17
CA PRO A 158 -6.23 14.48 10.42
C PRO A 158 -7.34 14.32 11.49
N ALA A 159 -8.50 14.94 11.32
CA ALA A 159 -9.65 14.78 12.19
C ALA A 159 -10.55 13.58 11.83
N TYR A 160 -10.33 12.97 10.64
CA TYR A 160 -11.06 11.78 10.25
C TYR A 160 -10.48 10.55 10.96
N ALA A 161 -11.27 9.96 11.87
CA ALA A 161 -10.79 8.96 12.82
C ALA A 161 -10.62 7.55 12.21
N GLU A 162 -11.32 7.24 11.10
CA GLU A 162 -11.28 5.88 10.54
C GLU A 162 -10.01 5.67 9.71
N PRO A 163 -9.37 4.50 9.80
CA PRO A 163 -8.15 4.21 9.03
C PRO A 163 -8.39 3.94 7.55
N LEU A 164 -9.63 3.63 7.17
CA LEU A 164 -10.03 3.34 5.79
C LEU A 164 -11.20 4.22 5.38
N LEU A 165 -11.27 4.52 4.09
CA LEU A 165 -12.39 5.24 3.49
C LEU A 165 -12.70 4.72 2.09
N HIS A 166 -13.93 4.98 1.64
CA HIS A 166 -14.32 4.85 0.24
C HIS A 166 -13.75 6.00 -0.59
N THR A 167 -13.27 5.73 -1.80
CA THR A 167 -12.88 6.75 -2.77
C THR A 167 -13.35 6.42 -4.18
N SER A 168 -13.74 7.45 -4.94
CA SER A 168 -14.18 7.38 -6.34
C SER A 168 -13.15 8.10 -7.21
N PRO A 169 -12.20 7.39 -7.84
CA PRO A 169 -11.22 8.02 -8.73
C PRO A 169 -11.91 8.66 -9.93
N VAL A 170 -11.47 9.87 -10.32
CA VAL A 170 -11.99 10.53 -11.54
C VAL A 170 -11.34 9.96 -12.81
N THR A 171 -10.10 9.50 -12.71
CA THR A 171 -9.25 9.10 -13.85
C THR A 171 -8.99 7.60 -13.95
N ALA A 172 -9.58 6.80 -13.08
CA ALA A 172 -9.41 5.35 -13.06
C ALA A 172 -10.73 4.63 -12.82
N PRO A 173 -10.89 3.39 -13.32
CA PRO A 173 -12.10 2.61 -13.10
C PRO A 173 -12.22 2.14 -11.65
N HIS A 174 -13.43 1.72 -11.28
CA HIS A 174 -13.83 1.11 -10.02
C HIS A 174 -13.82 2.05 -8.81
N GLU A 175 -14.79 1.86 -7.96
CA GLU A 175 -14.79 2.37 -6.58
C GLU A 175 -13.67 1.69 -5.79
N ARG A 176 -13.16 2.37 -4.75
CA ARG A 176 -11.99 1.90 -3.99
C ARG A 176 -12.23 1.97 -2.49
N ILE A 177 -11.52 1.09 -1.79
CA ILE A 177 -11.21 1.24 -0.37
C ILE A 177 -9.76 1.69 -0.28
N SER A 178 -9.47 2.71 0.49
CA SER A 178 -8.11 3.27 0.66
C SER A 178 -7.76 3.47 2.12
N MET A 179 -6.51 3.26 2.47
CA MET A 179 -5.97 3.79 3.73
C MET A 179 -6.00 5.33 3.69
N THR A 180 -6.29 5.93 4.84
CA THR A 180 -6.20 7.38 5.04
C THR A 180 -4.75 7.83 5.25
N LEU A 181 -4.48 9.13 5.12
CA LEU A 181 -3.17 9.69 5.42
C LEU A 181 -2.73 9.38 6.86
N GLU A 182 -3.63 9.51 7.83
CA GLU A 182 -3.31 9.22 9.24
C GLU A 182 -3.02 7.74 9.49
N ALA A 183 -3.71 6.82 8.82
CA ALA A 183 -3.41 5.38 8.89
C ALA A 183 -2.02 5.07 8.32
N VAL A 184 -1.65 5.71 7.20
CA VAL A 184 -0.30 5.62 6.64
C VAL A 184 0.73 6.22 7.61
N ALA A 185 0.45 7.39 8.17
CA ALA A 185 1.36 8.10 9.07
C ALA A 185 1.50 7.44 10.46
N ALA A 186 0.55 6.60 10.85
CA ALA A 186 0.63 5.79 12.06
C ALA A 186 1.48 4.52 11.88
N THR A 187 1.86 4.18 10.64
CA THR A 187 2.71 3.01 10.34
C THR A 187 4.17 3.32 10.64
N PRO A 188 4.87 2.51 11.46
CA PRO A 188 6.25 2.77 11.84
C PRO A 188 7.24 2.82 10.69
N ALA A 189 7.06 1.97 9.67
CA ALA A 189 7.96 1.91 8.50
C ALA A 189 7.16 2.09 7.20
N VAL A 190 7.44 3.18 6.49
CA VAL A 190 6.80 3.53 5.21
C VAL A 190 7.82 3.44 4.10
N PHE A 191 7.57 2.54 3.15
CA PHE A 191 8.37 2.35 1.95
C PHE A 191 7.63 2.87 0.73
N LEU A 192 8.35 3.46 -0.22
CA LEU A 192 7.83 3.90 -1.51
C LEU A 192 8.67 3.28 -2.63
N ALA A 193 8.03 2.56 -3.54
CA ALA A 193 8.67 1.99 -4.72
C ALA A 193 8.31 2.79 -5.97
N ILE A 194 9.31 3.35 -6.65
CA ILE A 194 9.12 4.09 -7.91
C ILE A 194 10.15 3.69 -8.96
N GLN A 195 9.74 3.71 -10.23
CA GLN A 195 10.59 3.35 -11.34
C GLN A 195 10.43 4.32 -12.51
N GLY A 196 11.56 4.65 -13.14
CA GLY A 196 11.66 5.46 -14.34
C GLY A 196 11.70 6.96 -14.07
N ALA A 197 12.26 7.69 -15.04
CA ALA A 197 12.53 9.13 -14.95
C ALA A 197 11.25 9.97 -14.80
N GLU A 198 10.13 9.56 -15.43
CA GLU A 198 8.85 10.27 -15.33
C GLU A 198 8.33 10.25 -13.90
N LYS A 199 8.33 9.07 -13.24
CA LYS A 199 7.91 8.96 -11.83
C LYS A 199 8.87 9.68 -10.90
N LYS A 200 10.17 9.68 -11.19
CA LYS A 200 11.13 10.46 -10.42
C LYS A 200 10.81 11.96 -10.44
N ALA A 201 10.47 12.52 -11.61
CA ALA A 201 10.08 13.93 -11.73
C ALA A 201 8.81 14.26 -10.92
N VAL A 202 7.81 13.39 -10.96
CA VAL A 202 6.58 13.54 -10.13
C VAL A 202 6.90 13.45 -8.64
N TYR A 203 7.75 12.49 -8.24
CA TYR A 203 8.23 12.38 -6.86
C TYR A 203 8.95 13.65 -6.39
N GLU A 204 9.87 14.20 -7.18
CA GLU A 204 10.61 15.41 -6.84
C GLU A 204 9.67 16.62 -6.67
N ALA A 205 8.65 16.74 -7.53
CA ALA A 205 7.61 17.76 -7.40
C ALA A 205 6.76 17.55 -6.13
N ALA A 206 6.37 16.32 -5.83
CA ALA A 206 5.60 15.97 -4.62
C ALA A 206 6.41 16.18 -3.33
N ALA A 207 7.70 15.89 -3.35
CA ALA A 207 8.57 16.05 -2.19
C ALA A 207 8.83 17.53 -1.82
N ALA A 208 8.71 18.45 -2.80
CA ALA A 208 8.98 19.86 -2.61
C ALA A 208 8.01 20.52 -1.61
N GLN A 209 6.72 20.22 -1.72
CA GLN A 209 5.67 20.74 -0.81
C GLN A 209 4.40 19.91 -0.88
N ALA A 210 3.62 19.90 0.21
CA ALA A 210 2.32 19.26 0.24
C ALA A 210 1.33 19.96 -0.71
N SER A 211 0.71 19.18 -1.60
CA SER A 211 -0.23 19.67 -2.60
C SER A 211 -1.23 18.59 -3.01
N LYS A 212 -2.50 18.94 -3.15
CA LYS A 212 -3.55 18.03 -3.66
C LYS A 212 -3.33 17.65 -5.14
N THR A 213 -2.47 18.37 -5.86
CA THR A 213 -2.04 17.99 -7.22
C THR A 213 -1.30 16.65 -7.21
N TYR A 214 -0.55 16.40 -6.13
CA TYR A 214 0.19 15.17 -5.90
C TYR A 214 -0.11 14.64 -4.49
N PRO A 215 -1.16 13.85 -4.27
CA PRO A 215 -1.56 13.39 -2.92
C PRO A 215 -0.45 12.70 -2.13
N LEU A 216 0.48 12.00 -2.81
CA LEU A 216 1.69 11.45 -2.17
C LEU A 216 2.47 12.52 -1.40
N SER A 217 2.42 13.79 -1.83
CA SER A 217 3.13 14.88 -1.18
C SER A 217 2.77 15.06 0.29
N PHE A 218 1.54 14.72 0.68
CA PHE A 218 1.13 14.77 2.09
C PHE A 218 1.83 13.69 2.92
N VAL A 219 2.07 12.50 2.36
CA VAL A 219 2.85 11.45 3.02
C VAL A 219 4.31 11.86 3.17
N LEU A 220 4.93 12.33 2.06
CA LEU A 220 6.35 12.73 2.04
C LEU A 220 6.67 13.91 2.96
N ASN A 221 5.71 14.82 3.16
CA ASN A 221 5.86 16.01 4.00
C ASN A 221 5.22 15.84 5.39
N HIS A 222 4.71 14.64 5.72
CA HIS A 222 4.10 14.39 7.02
C HIS A 222 5.16 14.32 8.13
N LYS A 223 4.93 15.01 9.25
CA LYS A 223 5.92 15.14 10.35
C LYS A 223 6.26 13.81 11.05
N LYS A 224 5.34 12.86 11.06
CA LYS A 224 5.50 11.55 11.70
C LYS A 224 6.11 10.49 10.77
N VAL A 225 6.18 10.77 9.45
CA VAL A 225 6.61 9.79 8.45
C VAL A 225 8.10 9.96 8.14
N THR A 226 8.83 8.84 8.23
CA THR A 226 10.10 8.66 7.52
C THR A 226 9.84 7.74 6.34
N CYS A 227 9.93 8.28 5.12
CA CYS A 227 9.65 7.52 3.91
C CYS A 227 10.95 7.01 3.28
N HIS A 228 11.07 5.68 3.14
CA HIS A 228 12.19 5.01 2.50
C HIS A 228 11.87 4.79 1.02
N VAL A 229 12.54 5.54 0.13
CA VAL A 229 12.23 5.58 -1.30
C VAL A 229 13.18 4.69 -2.08
N TYR A 230 12.68 3.61 -2.64
CA TYR A 230 13.42 2.68 -3.49
C TYR A 230 13.17 3.03 -4.95
N TYR A 231 14.23 3.42 -5.64
CA TYR A 231 14.18 3.91 -7.02
C TYR A 231 15.04 3.07 -7.96
N ALA A 232 14.50 2.80 -9.13
CA ALA A 232 15.25 2.29 -10.27
C ALA A 232 14.94 3.09 -11.56
N ASN A 233 15.90 3.18 -12.45
CA ASN A 233 15.67 3.74 -13.78
C ASN A 233 14.79 2.86 -14.67
#